data_6cb8113f805321826d4b1e270bbf5720
#
_entry.id   6cb8113f805321826d4b1e270bbf5720
#
_cell.length_a   1.000
_cell.length_b   1.000
_cell.length_c   1.000
_cell.angle_alpha   90.00
_cell.angle_beta   90.00
_cell.angle_gamma   90.00
#
_symmetry.space_group_name_H-M   'P 1'
#
loop_
_entity.id
_entity.type
_entity.pdbx_description
1 polymer ?
#
loop_
_entity_poly.entity_id
_entity_poly.type
_entity_poly.pdbx_seq_one_letter_code
_entity_poly.pdbx_strand_id
1 'polypeptide(L)'
;MSNVIDEVPSEFRDVIVELLGEREPELLSALRAQEKPTLDQQEAVIDALGDAFTENLGAGYEPTERGVVIDNALGTFLTRWPAEELSDR
;
A
#
# COMPACT_ATOMS: atom_id res chain seq x y z
N MET A 1 -5.75 1.90 -20.12
CA MET A 1 -4.86 2.71 -19.28
C MET A 1 -4.83 2.15 -17.88
N SER A 2 -3.64 2.10 -17.30
CA SER A 2 -3.45 1.56 -15.97
C SER A 2 -3.72 2.63 -14.90
N ASN A 3 -4.26 2.20 -13.78
CA ASN A 3 -4.36 3.07 -12.62
C ASN A 3 -3.31 2.63 -11.60
N VAL A 4 -3.23 3.32 -10.46
CA VAL A 4 -2.25 3.02 -9.43
C VAL A 4 -2.35 1.56 -8.98
N ILE A 5 -3.57 1.06 -8.79
CA ILE A 5 -3.78 -0.30 -8.31
C ILE A 5 -3.34 -1.32 -9.36
N ASP A 6 -3.61 -1.07 -10.63
CA ASP A 6 -3.19 -1.97 -11.71
C ASP A 6 -1.67 -2.07 -11.84
N GLU A 7 -0.95 -1.02 -11.46
CA GLU A 7 0.51 -1.01 -11.50
C GLU A 7 1.15 -1.84 -10.38
N VAL A 8 0.40 -2.19 -9.37
CA VAL A 8 0.89 -3.06 -8.29
C VAL A 8 0.90 -4.51 -8.80
N PRO A 9 1.98 -5.27 -8.58
CA PRO A 9 1.99 -6.68 -8.96
C PRO A 9 0.80 -7.43 -8.38
N SER A 10 0.23 -8.34 -9.17
CA SER A 10 -1.00 -9.04 -8.78
C SER A 10 -0.88 -9.79 -7.45
N GLU A 11 0.32 -10.28 -7.13
CA GLU A 11 0.54 -10.99 -5.88
C GLU A 11 0.34 -10.11 -4.64
N PHE A 12 0.50 -8.81 -4.78
CA PHE A 12 0.30 -7.86 -3.66
C PHE A 12 -0.95 -7.02 -3.82
N ARG A 13 -1.53 -7.00 -5.02
CA ARG A 13 -2.70 -6.17 -5.30
C ARG A 13 -3.87 -6.51 -4.40
N ASP A 14 -4.14 -7.80 -4.24
CA ASP A 14 -5.28 -8.23 -3.44
C ASP A 14 -5.17 -7.80 -1.99
N VAL A 15 -3.97 -7.88 -1.40
CA VAL A 15 -3.80 -7.47 0.00
C VAL A 15 -3.92 -5.97 0.15
N ILE A 16 -3.39 -5.20 -0.80
CA ILE A 16 -3.52 -3.75 -0.76
C ILE A 16 -4.98 -3.33 -0.90
N VAL A 17 -5.70 -3.91 -1.87
CA VAL A 17 -7.13 -3.61 -2.07
C VAL A 17 -7.93 -3.96 -0.82
N GLU A 18 -7.67 -5.12 -0.24
CA GLU A 18 -8.38 -5.53 0.97
C GLU A 18 -8.14 -4.57 2.12
N LEU A 19 -6.88 -4.25 2.39
CA LEU A 19 -6.54 -3.39 3.51
C LEU A 19 -7.03 -1.96 3.33
N LEU A 20 -6.85 -1.39 2.15
CA LEU A 20 -7.34 -0.05 1.89
C LEU A 20 -8.86 -0.01 1.87
N GLY A 21 -9.49 -1.04 1.35
CA GLY A 21 -10.95 -1.12 1.34
C GLY A 21 -11.54 -1.13 2.75
N GLU A 22 -10.84 -1.71 3.72
CA GLU A 22 -11.29 -1.75 5.10
C GLU A 22 -10.98 -0.47 5.87
N ARG A 23 -9.81 0.12 5.61
CA ARG A 23 -9.29 1.23 6.41
C ARG A 23 -9.45 2.58 5.76
N GLU A 24 -9.30 2.64 4.45
CA GLU A 24 -9.30 3.89 3.69
C GLU A 24 -10.01 3.69 2.36
N PRO A 25 -11.33 3.42 2.37
CA PRO A 25 -12.05 3.13 1.12
C PRO A 25 -12.02 4.30 0.13
N GLU A 26 -12.00 5.52 0.62
CA GLU A 26 -11.93 6.69 -0.27
C GLU A 26 -10.57 6.78 -0.95
N LEU A 27 -9.51 6.43 -0.22
CA LEU A 27 -8.17 6.40 -0.78
C LEU A 27 -8.10 5.34 -1.89
N LEU A 28 -8.62 4.15 -1.63
CA LEU A 28 -8.64 3.09 -2.63
C LEU A 28 -9.37 3.54 -3.89
N SER A 29 -10.51 4.19 -3.73
CA SER A 29 -11.29 4.68 -4.85
C SER A 29 -10.49 5.70 -5.66
N ALA A 30 -9.81 6.63 -4.98
CA ALA A 30 -8.98 7.63 -5.65
C ALA A 30 -7.83 6.99 -6.42
N LEU A 31 -7.17 6.01 -5.83
CA LEU A 31 -6.05 5.33 -6.49
C LEU A 31 -6.49 4.57 -7.73
N ARG A 32 -7.71 4.07 -7.75
CA ARG A 32 -8.27 3.39 -8.92
C ARG A 32 -8.61 4.36 -10.05
N ALA A 33 -8.72 5.64 -9.73
CA ALA A 33 -9.08 6.67 -10.70
C ALA A 33 -7.86 7.46 -11.20
N GLN A 34 -6.67 7.17 -10.70
CA GLN A 34 -5.46 7.93 -11.00
C GLN A 34 -4.38 7.03 -11.58
N GLU A 35 -3.50 7.61 -12.39
CA GLU A 35 -2.36 6.88 -12.96
C GLU A 35 -1.20 6.79 -11.98
N LYS A 36 -1.08 7.75 -11.07
CA LYS A 36 -0.09 7.70 -10.00
C LYS A 36 -0.65 8.38 -8.75
N PRO A 37 -0.16 7.98 -7.57
CA PRO A 37 -0.63 8.60 -6.33
C PRO A 37 -0.02 9.98 -6.14
N THR A 38 -0.66 10.78 -5.29
CA THR A 38 -0.04 12.00 -4.78
C THR A 38 0.87 11.62 -3.63
N LEU A 39 1.72 12.56 -3.20
CA LEU A 39 2.57 12.32 -2.03
C LEU A 39 1.74 12.05 -0.77
N ASP A 40 0.67 12.81 -0.57
CA ASP A 40 -0.23 12.60 0.56
C ASP A 40 -0.86 11.20 0.52
N GLN A 41 -1.24 10.75 -0.66
CA GLN A 41 -1.81 9.41 -0.83
C GLN A 41 -0.78 8.33 -0.56
N GLN A 42 0.45 8.53 -1.00
CA GLN A 42 1.52 7.59 -0.71
C GLN A 42 1.71 7.45 0.80
N GLU A 43 1.76 8.58 1.51
CA GLU A 43 1.89 8.56 2.97
C GLU A 43 0.72 7.85 3.64
N ALA A 44 -0.50 8.05 3.13
CA ALA A 44 -1.68 7.37 3.66
C ALA A 44 -1.60 5.85 3.46
N VAL A 45 -1.08 5.42 2.31
CA VAL A 45 -0.87 3.98 2.05
C VAL A 45 0.17 3.42 3.03
N ILE A 46 1.27 4.15 3.23
CA ILE A 46 2.31 3.73 4.17
C ILE A 46 1.71 3.56 5.57
N ASP A 47 0.93 4.52 6.02
CA ASP A 47 0.31 4.47 7.35
C ASP A 47 -0.65 3.29 7.47
N ALA A 48 -1.50 3.08 6.47
CA ALA A 48 -2.48 2.00 6.50
C ALA A 48 -1.82 0.63 6.50
N LEU A 49 -0.84 0.44 5.62
CA LEU A 49 -0.13 -0.85 5.55
C LEU A 49 0.77 -1.06 6.76
N GLY A 50 1.39 0.00 7.28
CA GLY A 50 2.19 -0.09 8.49
C GLY A 50 1.38 -0.49 9.70
N ASP A 51 0.19 0.09 9.86
CA ASP A 51 -0.71 -0.28 10.96
C ASP A 51 -1.16 -1.74 10.83
N ALA A 52 -1.48 -2.16 9.61
CA ALA A 52 -1.88 -3.55 9.36
C ALA A 52 -0.73 -4.52 9.64
N PHE A 53 0.48 -4.15 9.29
CA PHE A 53 1.66 -4.95 9.59
C PHE A 53 1.82 -5.14 11.09
N THR A 54 1.70 -4.05 11.84
CA THR A 54 1.81 -4.09 13.31
C THR A 54 0.75 -4.99 13.92
N GLU A 55 -0.47 -4.96 13.39
CA GLU A 55 -1.56 -5.81 13.88
C GLU A 55 -1.32 -7.28 13.57
N ASN A 56 -0.44 -7.59 12.64
CA ASN A 56 -0.14 -8.95 12.23
C ASN A 56 1.20 -9.47 12.78
N LEU A 57 1.69 -8.86 13.85
CA LEU A 57 2.86 -9.38 14.55
C LEU A 57 2.43 -10.48 15.49
N GLY A 58 3.18 -11.58 15.49
CA GLY A 58 2.91 -12.70 16.38
C GLY A 58 3.63 -12.56 17.72
N ALA A 59 3.70 -13.65 18.47
CA ALA A 59 4.42 -13.69 19.74
C ALA A 59 5.87 -13.29 19.53
N GLY A 60 6.38 -12.45 20.43
CA GLY A 60 7.76 -11.98 20.34
C GLY A 60 7.96 -10.94 19.26
N TYR A 61 6.87 -10.37 18.75
CA TYR A 61 6.88 -9.36 17.68
C TYR A 61 7.42 -9.87 16.35
N GLU A 62 7.34 -11.17 16.12
CA GLU A 62 7.70 -11.74 14.83
C GLU A 62 6.53 -11.59 13.86
N PRO A 63 6.78 -11.20 12.59
CA PRO A 63 5.68 -11.07 11.63
C PRO A 63 5.09 -12.43 11.28
N THR A 64 3.77 -12.46 11.12
CA THR A 64 3.06 -13.64 10.61
C THR A 64 3.27 -13.71 9.11
N GLU A 65 2.80 -14.81 8.47
CA GLU A 65 2.86 -14.90 7.02
C GLU A 65 2.16 -13.72 6.35
N ARG A 66 1.01 -13.34 6.88
CA ARG A 66 0.29 -12.19 6.35
C ARG A 66 1.07 -10.90 6.57
N GLY A 67 1.71 -10.75 7.73
CA GLY A 67 2.56 -9.60 8.00
C GLY A 67 3.69 -9.47 7.01
N VAL A 68 4.34 -10.58 6.66
CA VAL A 68 5.41 -10.58 5.67
C VAL A 68 4.88 -10.12 4.30
N VAL A 69 3.70 -10.60 3.90
CA VAL A 69 3.09 -10.18 2.64
C VAL A 69 2.79 -8.68 2.66
N ILE A 70 2.27 -8.17 3.78
CA ILE A 70 1.98 -6.75 3.91
C ILE A 70 3.26 -5.92 3.79
N ASP A 71 4.32 -6.34 4.47
CA ASP A 71 5.60 -5.63 4.41
C ASP A 71 6.17 -5.62 2.98
N ASN A 72 6.10 -6.75 2.30
CA ASN A 72 6.55 -6.86 0.91
C ASN A 72 5.70 -6.00 -0.01
N ALA A 73 4.39 -5.96 0.22
CA ALA A 73 3.49 -5.12 -0.57
C ALA A 73 3.83 -3.65 -0.40
N LEU A 74 4.10 -3.23 0.83
CA LEU A 74 4.50 -1.85 1.11
C LEU A 74 5.81 -1.51 0.41
N GLY A 75 6.81 -2.38 0.51
CA GLY A 75 8.10 -2.18 -0.15
C GLY A 75 7.95 -2.08 -1.67
N THR A 76 7.11 -2.94 -2.25
CA THR A 76 6.85 -2.92 -3.69
C THR A 76 6.17 -1.61 -4.11
N PHE A 77 5.19 -1.16 -3.32
CA PHE A 77 4.51 0.10 -3.59
C PHE A 77 5.50 1.27 -3.55
N LEU A 78 6.35 1.32 -2.54
CA LEU A 78 7.35 2.39 -2.39
C LEU A 78 8.40 2.34 -3.50
N THR A 79 8.75 1.16 -3.98
CA THR A 79 9.68 1.01 -5.09
C THR A 79 9.07 1.54 -6.39
N ARG A 80 7.80 1.26 -6.62
CA ARG A 80 7.10 1.74 -7.82
C ARG A 80 6.81 3.24 -7.75
N TRP A 81 6.49 3.73 -6.54
CA TRP A 81 6.08 5.12 -6.33
C TRP A 81 6.93 5.76 -5.23
N PRO A 82 8.24 5.98 -5.48
CA PRO A 82 9.07 6.62 -4.45
C PRO A 82 8.66 8.08 -4.24
N ALA A 83 8.81 8.55 -3.01
CA ALA A 83 8.40 9.90 -2.65
C ALA A 83 9.06 10.95 -3.55
N GLU A 84 10.28 10.69 -4.00
CA GLU A 84 11.01 11.60 -4.86
C GLU A 84 10.30 11.87 -6.18
N GLU A 85 9.63 10.84 -6.74
CA GLU A 85 8.90 10.99 -7.99
C GLU A 85 7.55 11.66 -7.81
N LEU A 86 7.03 11.63 -6.59
CA LEU A 86 5.72 12.20 -6.28
C LEU A 86 5.81 13.65 -5.82
N SER A 87 7.01 14.12 -5.54
CA SER A 87 7.25 15.49 -5.15
C SER A 87 7.17 16.42 -6.37
N ASP A 88 6.67 17.62 -6.17
CA ASP A 88 6.55 18.63 -7.24
C ASP A 88 7.86 19.35 -7.54
N ARG A 89 8.96 18.83 -7.08
CA ARG A 89 10.25 19.48 -7.27
C ARG A 89 11.20 18.68 -8.11
#